data_bb1fd8848c5c59ecd9458ed6632942eb
#
_entry.id   bb1fd8848c5c59ecd9458ed6632942eb
#
_cell.length_a   1.000
_cell.length_b   1.000
_cell.length_c   1.000
_cell.angle_alpha   90.00
_cell.angle_beta   90.00
_cell.angle_gamma   90.00
#
_symmetry.space_group_name_H-M   'P 1'
#
loop_
_entity.id
_entity.type
_entity.pdbx_description
1 polymer ?
#
loop_
_entity_poly.entity_id
_entity_poly.type
_entity_poly.pdbx_seq_one_letter_code
_entity_poly.pdbx_strand_id
1 'polypeptide(L)'
;MSIEDMAIMRAIPNMTVLVPADGVEAEQMILEAAKFNGPMYVRLGRSAVPTIFDENYKFQIGKGNVVRQGNDVSIIACGIMVNEAILAHEALKSEGINARV
;
A
#
# COMPACT_ATOMS: atom_id res chain seq x y z
N MET A 1 -12.11 -16.48 -2.75
CA MET A 1 -10.89 -15.88 -2.17
C MET A 1 -11.25 -15.32 -0.80
N SER A 2 -10.31 -15.35 0.13
CA SER A 2 -10.54 -14.77 1.46
C SER A 2 -10.66 -13.24 1.37
N ILE A 3 -11.53 -12.67 2.18
CA ILE A 3 -11.70 -11.22 2.33
C ILE A 3 -11.34 -10.76 3.75
N GLU A 4 -11.15 -11.71 4.68
CA GLU A 4 -10.78 -11.46 6.08
C GLU A 4 -9.29 -11.72 6.37
N ASP A 5 -8.54 -12.14 5.37
CA ASP A 5 -7.16 -12.61 5.51
C ASP A 5 -6.23 -11.58 6.17
N MET A 6 -6.32 -10.32 5.80
CA MET A 6 -5.51 -9.26 6.45
C MET A 6 -5.84 -9.10 7.93
N ALA A 7 -7.12 -9.16 8.28
CA ALA A 7 -7.55 -9.05 9.68
C ALA A 7 -7.03 -10.24 10.51
N ILE A 8 -7.16 -11.45 9.96
CA ILE A 8 -6.69 -12.69 10.60
C ILE A 8 -5.17 -12.65 10.78
N MET A 9 -4.42 -12.35 9.73
CA MET A 9 -2.96 -12.34 9.78
C MET A 9 -2.41 -11.26 10.71
N ARG A 10 -3.05 -10.10 10.78
CA ARG A 10 -2.65 -9.03 11.73
C ARG A 10 -2.91 -9.39 13.19
N ALA A 11 -3.82 -10.31 13.46
CA ALA A 11 -4.09 -10.77 14.83
C ALA A 11 -3.05 -11.77 15.34
N ILE A 12 -2.24 -12.37 14.47
CA ILE A 12 -1.21 -13.34 14.83
C ILE A 12 0.01 -12.60 15.41
N PRO A 13 0.49 -12.97 16.60
CA PRO A 13 1.68 -12.35 17.19
C PRO A 13 2.90 -12.44 16.28
N ASN A 14 3.67 -11.36 16.19
CA ASN A 14 4.90 -11.22 15.40
C ASN A 14 4.71 -11.36 13.88
N MET A 15 3.48 -11.48 13.37
CA MET A 15 3.21 -11.54 11.94
C MET A 15 3.36 -10.16 11.31
N THR A 16 4.23 -10.06 10.30
CA THR A 16 4.33 -8.87 9.46
C THR A 16 3.44 -9.04 8.23
N VAL A 17 2.54 -8.09 7.99
CA VAL A 17 1.62 -8.12 6.85
C VAL A 17 2.01 -7.05 5.84
N LEU A 18 2.26 -7.46 4.60
CA LEU A 18 2.64 -6.59 3.48
C LEU A 18 1.58 -6.69 2.37
N VAL A 19 1.15 -5.53 1.87
CA VAL A 19 0.11 -5.45 0.84
C VAL A 19 0.53 -4.41 -0.21
N PRO A 20 1.27 -4.83 -1.26
CA PRO A 20 1.79 -3.90 -2.26
C PRO A 20 0.69 -3.26 -3.10
N ALA A 21 0.89 -2.00 -3.47
CA ALA A 21 -0.04 -1.23 -4.28
C ALA A 21 0.10 -1.52 -5.78
N ASP A 22 1.32 -1.84 -6.24
CA ASP A 22 1.62 -2.12 -7.64
C ASP A 22 2.77 -3.14 -7.80
N GLY A 23 3.18 -3.38 -9.04
CA GLY A 23 4.26 -4.33 -9.36
C GLY A 23 5.63 -3.88 -8.87
N VAL A 24 5.93 -2.58 -8.90
CA VAL A 24 7.21 -2.03 -8.44
C VAL A 24 7.36 -2.23 -6.93
N GLU A 25 6.32 -1.89 -6.19
CA GLU A 25 6.31 -2.10 -4.74
C GLU A 25 6.33 -3.60 -4.39
N ALA A 26 5.59 -4.43 -5.14
CA ALA A 26 5.56 -5.88 -4.93
C ALA A 26 6.95 -6.51 -5.07
N GLU A 27 7.71 -6.14 -6.10
CA GLU A 27 9.08 -6.62 -6.30
C GLU A 27 9.97 -6.26 -5.10
N GLN A 28 9.97 -5.01 -4.67
CA GLN A 28 10.78 -4.57 -3.54
C GLN A 28 10.35 -5.22 -2.22
N MET A 29 9.04 -5.37 -1.98
CA MET A 29 8.51 -6.06 -0.80
C MET A 29 8.97 -7.53 -0.73
N ILE A 30 8.95 -8.25 -1.85
CA ILE A 30 9.40 -9.66 -1.89
C ILE A 30 10.90 -9.75 -1.63
N LEU A 31 11.72 -8.87 -2.20
CA LEU A 31 13.16 -8.83 -1.96
C LEU A 31 13.50 -8.53 -0.50
N GLU A 32 12.78 -7.61 0.12
CA GLU A 32 12.97 -7.30 1.54
C GLU A 32 12.42 -8.40 2.45
N ALA A 33 11.28 -9.02 2.10
CA ALA A 33 10.72 -10.15 2.83
C ALA A 33 11.68 -11.35 2.87
N ALA A 34 12.42 -11.61 1.78
CA ALA A 34 13.42 -12.69 1.73
C ALA A 34 14.60 -12.49 2.69
N LYS A 35 14.88 -11.25 3.12
CA LYS A 35 15.94 -10.91 4.07
C LYS A 35 15.44 -10.78 5.51
N PHE A 36 14.13 -10.68 5.68
CA PHE A 36 13.52 -10.42 6.98
C PHE A 36 13.50 -11.68 7.85
N ASN A 37 13.88 -11.53 9.12
CA ASN A 37 13.86 -12.63 10.08
C ASN A 37 12.55 -12.59 10.89
N GLY A 38 11.55 -13.35 10.46
CA GLY A 38 10.25 -13.44 11.11
C GLY A 38 9.15 -13.90 10.16
N PRO A 39 7.98 -14.24 10.69
CA PRO A 39 6.86 -14.65 9.86
C PRO A 39 6.29 -13.46 9.08
N MET A 40 6.01 -13.67 7.80
CA MET A 40 5.41 -12.67 6.93
C MET A 40 4.23 -13.23 6.15
N TYR A 41 3.26 -12.37 5.95
CA TYR A 41 2.15 -12.58 5.04
C TYR A 41 2.18 -11.50 3.97
N VAL A 42 2.44 -11.87 2.73
CA VAL A 42 2.43 -10.95 1.58
C VAL A 42 1.16 -11.20 0.77
N ARG A 43 0.26 -10.22 0.77
CA ARG A 43 -1.01 -10.30 0.06
C ARG A 43 -0.89 -9.72 -1.33
N LEU A 44 -0.85 -10.59 -2.34
CA LEU A 44 -0.86 -10.17 -3.74
C LEU A 44 -2.27 -10.25 -4.31
N GLY A 45 -2.67 -9.24 -5.05
CA GLY A 45 -3.94 -9.20 -5.77
C GLY A 45 -3.88 -9.97 -7.10
N ARG A 46 -5.04 -10.44 -7.58
CA ARG A 46 -5.17 -11.08 -8.90
C ARG A 46 -5.44 -10.07 -10.02
N SER A 47 -6.11 -8.96 -9.70
CA SER A 47 -6.46 -7.94 -10.67
C SER A 47 -5.24 -7.15 -11.12
N ALA A 48 -5.20 -6.79 -12.40
CA ALA A 48 -4.24 -5.82 -12.89
C ALA A 48 -4.46 -4.46 -12.22
N VAL A 49 -3.37 -3.82 -11.82
CA VAL A 49 -3.37 -2.48 -11.23
C VAL A 49 -2.43 -1.57 -12.02
N PRO A 50 -2.73 -0.28 -12.13
CA PRO A 50 -1.80 0.65 -12.77
C PRO A 50 -0.51 0.78 -11.94
N THR A 51 0.60 1.06 -12.63
CA THR A 51 1.86 1.37 -11.97
C THR A 51 1.77 2.75 -11.32
N ILE A 52 2.02 2.81 -10.04
CA ILE A 52 1.95 4.01 -9.19
C ILE A 52 3.34 4.55 -8.90
N PHE A 53 4.28 3.65 -8.61
CA PHE A 53 5.66 3.98 -8.23
C PHE A 53 6.60 3.87 -9.43
N ASP A 54 7.64 4.68 -9.40
CA ASP A 54 8.72 4.67 -10.40
C ASP A 54 9.97 3.93 -9.87
N GLU A 55 11.02 3.92 -10.68
CA GLU A 55 12.31 3.29 -10.36
C GLU A 55 13.05 3.91 -9.15
N ASN A 56 12.68 5.13 -8.76
CA ASN A 56 13.28 5.81 -7.62
C ASN A 56 12.59 5.44 -6.30
N TYR A 57 11.46 4.75 -6.36
CA TYR A 57 10.74 4.30 -5.18
C TYR A 57 11.63 3.41 -4.30
N LYS A 58 11.56 3.62 -3.00
CA LYS A 58 12.28 2.83 -1.99
C LYS A 58 11.30 2.32 -0.94
N PHE A 59 11.02 1.03 -1.00
CA PHE A 59 10.24 0.37 0.02
C PHE A 59 11.04 0.19 1.31
N GLN A 60 10.38 0.39 2.45
CA GLN A 60 10.93 0.09 3.76
C GLN A 60 9.84 -0.51 4.66
N ILE A 61 10.10 -1.70 5.20
CA ILE A 61 9.18 -2.37 6.14
C ILE A 61 8.88 -1.46 7.34
N GLY A 62 7.61 -1.34 7.69
CA GLY A 62 7.14 -0.56 8.83
C GLY A 62 6.98 0.94 8.56
N LYS A 63 7.22 1.42 7.34
CA LYS A 63 6.98 2.81 6.96
C LYS A 63 5.89 2.94 5.91
N GLY A 64 5.04 3.94 6.08
CA GLY A 64 4.11 4.40 5.06
C GLY A 64 4.77 5.44 4.16
N ASN A 65 4.32 5.52 2.92
CA ASN A 65 4.77 6.50 1.93
C ASN A 65 3.69 7.51 1.64
N VAL A 66 4.07 8.78 1.53
CA VAL A 66 3.16 9.83 1.08
C VAL A 66 3.19 9.88 -0.43
N VAL A 67 2.09 9.44 -1.07
CA VAL A 67 1.94 9.37 -2.52
C VAL A 67 1.43 10.69 -3.10
N ARG A 68 0.59 11.41 -2.33
CA ARG A 68 0.07 12.75 -2.65
C ARG A 68 0.10 13.63 -1.42
N GLN A 69 0.54 14.85 -1.58
CA GLN A 69 0.54 15.85 -0.49
C GLN A 69 -0.83 16.47 -0.33
N GLY A 70 -1.21 16.80 0.91
CA GLY A 70 -2.44 17.50 1.25
C GLY A 70 -2.50 17.84 2.73
N ASN A 71 -3.35 18.79 3.10
CA ASN A 71 -3.40 19.34 4.46
C ASN A 71 -4.79 19.24 5.13
N ASP A 72 -5.84 18.97 4.35
CA ASP A 72 -7.22 19.01 4.87
C ASP A 72 -7.66 17.67 5.45
N VAL A 73 -7.30 16.57 4.78
CA VAL A 73 -7.64 15.21 5.19
C VAL A 73 -6.55 14.23 4.76
N SER A 74 -6.39 13.11 5.48
CA SER A 74 -5.48 12.04 5.09
C SER A 74 -6.28 10.78 4.73
N ILE A 75 -5.99 10.23 3.55
CA ILE A 75 -6.52 8.95 3.07
C ILE A 75 -5.38 7.93 3.21
N ILE A 76 -5.57 6.92 4.07
CA ILE A 76 -4.59 5.86 4.29
C ILE A 76 -5.08 4.61 3.57
N ALA A 77 -4.27 4.09 2.65
CA ALA A 77 -4.64 2.95 1.81
C ALA A 77 -3.48 1.97 1.65
N CYS A 78 -3.79 0.74 1.27
CA CYS A 78 -2.82 -0.28 0.90
C CYS A 78 -3.36 -1.13 -0.27
N GLY A 79 -2.47 -1.81 -0.97
CA GLY A 79 -2.84 -2.67 -2.09
C GLY A 79 -3.56 -1.91 -3.20
N ILE A 80 -4.52 -2.56 -3.81
CA ILE A 80 -5.31 -1.99 -4.93
C ILE A 80 -6.03 -0.68 -4.56
N MET A 81 -6.30 -0.45 -3.27
CA MET A 81 -7.00 0.75 -2.81
C MET A 81 -6.13 2.01 -2.87
N VAL A 82 -4.82 1.89 -3.05
CA VAL A 82 -3.94 3.07 -3.22
C VAL A 82 -4.29 3.82 -4.51
N ASN A 83 -4.55 3.11 -5.60
CA ASN A 83 -5.01 3.75 -6.83
C ASN A 83 -6.35 4.46 -6.64
N GLU A 84 -7.30 3.82 -5.95
CA GLU A 84 -8.61 4.43 -5.66
C GLU A 84 -8.47 5.68 -4.78
N ALA A 85 -7.55 5.66 -3.82
CA ALA A 85 -7.23 6.81 -2.99
C ALA A 85 -6.62 7.97 -3.80
N ILE A 86 -5.80 7.67 -4.81
CA ILE A 86 -5.26 8.68 -5.73
C ILE A 86 -6.39 9.30 -6.56
N LEU A 87 -7.29 8.49 -7.09
CA LEU A 87 -8.46 8.98 -7.84
C LEU A 87 -9.36 9.87 -6.95
N ALA A 88 -9.57 9.46 -5.70
CA ALA A 88 -10.32 10.25 -4.73
C ALA A 88 -9.61 11.58 -4.41
N HIS A 89 -8.28 11.59 -4.28
CA HIS A 89 -7.51 12.83 -4.12
C HIS A 89 -7.74 13.81 -5.28
N GLU A 90 -7.69 13.33 -6.54
CA GLU A 90 -7.89 14.20 -7.70
C GLU A 90 -9.34 14.73 -7.75
N ALA A 91 -10.34 13.92 -7.41
CA ALA A 91 -11.72 14.35 -7.32
C ALA A 91 -11.93 15.43 -6.24
N LEU A 92 -11.41 15.20 -5.03
CA LEU A 92 -11.50 16.15 -3.91
C LEU A 92 -10.79 17.47 -4.23
N LYS A 93 -9.66 17.40 -4.90
CA LYS A 93 -8.91 18.59 -5.33
C LYS A 93 -9.74 19.49 -6.25
N SER A 94 -10.58 18.93 -7.12
CA SER A 94 -11.48 19.70 -7.98
C SER A 94 -12.56 20.45 -7.17
N GLU A 95 -12.84 19.99 -5.95
CA GLU A 95 -13.78 20.62 -5.01
C GLU A 95 -13.07 21.52 -3.98
N GLY A 96 -11.77 21.75 -4.13
CA GLY A 96 -10.98 22.62 -3.26
C GLY A 96 -10.50 21.94 -1.97
N ILE A 97 -10.59 20.61 -1.86
CA ILE A 97 -10.15 19.84 -0.70
C ILE A 97 -8.80 19.19 -1.01
N ASN A 98 -7.75 19.49 -0.24
CA ASN A 98 -6.41 18.98 -0.41
C ASN A 98 -6.19 17.73 0.46
N ALA A 99 -6.51 16.57 -0.07
CA ALA A 99 -6.31 15.29 0.63
C ALA A 99 -4.85 14.83 0.51
N ARG A 100 -4.28 14.35 1.61
CA ARG A 100 -3.02 13.59 1.59
C ARG A 100 -3.33 12.11 1.35
N VAL A 101 -2.54 11.45 0.48
CA VAL A 101 -2.58 10.00 0.29
C VAL A 101 -1.26 9.39 0.68
#